data_01ac1d18fb7276d522b7a8f255e3ebae
#
_entry.id   01ac1d18fb7276d522b7a8f255e3ebae
#
_cell.length_a   1.000
_cell.length_b   1.000
_cell.length_c   1.000
_cell.angle_alpha   90.00
_cell.angle_beta   90.00
_cell.angle_gamma   90.00
#
_symmetry.space_group_name_H-M   'P 1'
#
loop_
_entity.id
_entity.type
_entity.pdbx_description
1 polymer ?
#
loop_
_entity_poly.entity_id
_entity_poly.type
_entity_poly.pdbx_seq_one_letter_code
_entity_poly.pdbx_strand_id
1 'polypeptide(L)'
;MQHTYSFFTNEQECIRAILDLHNGGKEIELDPMYNKGMFYKALIKKPPLRYDINAESKNYDAIQGDAASLPLPDNSVGCMILDPPFMFGTHGQTKNSVMNKRYTMFDTFEQLKECYIGIPTEAYRLLKRNGLLIFKCQDYTDGKTTMTHCLVWMWAVKCGFYAKDIAILNLPIAKVYNGSLRQRHLRKSHCYYWIFTKGGCDKFTVAEILKGTDNI
;
A
#
# COMPACT_ATOMS: atom_id res chain seq x y z
N MET A 1 13.79 3.48 27.36
CA MET A 1 12.88 3.34 26.20
C MET A 1 13.68 2.82 25.02
N GLN A 2 13.19 1.77 24.36
CA GLN A 2 13.84 1.27 23.14
C GLN A 2 13.36 2.17 21.98
N HIS A 3 14.30 2.75 21.23
CA HIS A 3 13.95 3.56 20.06
C HIS A 3 13.62 2.65 18.89
N THR A 4 12.53 2.95 18.19
CA THR A 4 12.12 2.26 16.96
C THR A 4 12.55 3.09 15.76
N TYR A 5 13.22 2.48 14.81
CA TYR A 5 13.69 3.13 13.59
C TYR A 5 12.72 2.87 12.44
N SER A 6 12.74 3.71 11.42
CA SER A 6 11.86 3.59 10.25
C SER A 6 12.34 2.59 9.18
N PHE A 7 13.43 1.87 9.40
CA PHE A 7 14.02 0.92 8.46
C PHE A 7 13.97 -0.50 9.01
N PHE A 8 13.37 -1.41 8.25
CA PHE A 8 13.14 -2.81 8.65
C PHE A 8 13.64 -3.79 7.60
N THR A 9 13.94 -5.02 8.04
CA THR A 9 14.27 -6.17 7.19
C THR A 9 13.28 -7.32 7.36
N ASN A 10 12.33 -7.18 8.31
CA ASN A 10 11.27 -8.13 8.58
C ASN A 10 9.91 -7.42 8.50
N GLU A 11 9.02 -7.92 7.66
CA GLU A 11 7.72 -7.30 7.39
C GLU A 11 6.78 -7.31 8.60
N GLN A 12 6.78 -8.39 9.38
CA GLN A 12 5.93 -8.46 10.56
C GLN A 12 6.40 -7.52 11.67
N GLU A 13 7.73 -7.39 11.85
CA GLU A 13 8.30 -6.42 12.79
C GLU A 13 7.98 -4.98 12.36
N CYS A 14 8.04 -4.70 11.06
CA CYS A 14 7.65 -3.40 10.51
C CYS A 14 6.19 -3.07 10.83
N ILE A 15 5.25 -3.98 10.49
CA ILE A 15 3.82 -3.76 10.75
C ILE A 15 3.55 -3.69 12.25
N ARG A 16 4.18 -4.55 13.08
CA ARG A 16 4.01 -4.52 14.54
C ARG A 16 4.47 -3.18 15.12
N ALA A 17 5.64 -2.70 14.72
CA ALA A 17 6.15 -1.40 15.15
C ALA A 17 5.22 -0.24 14.77
N ILE A 18 4.65 -0.27 13.56
CA ILE A 18 3.65 0.72 13.11
C ILE A 18 2.42 0.68 14.04
N LEU A 19 1.90 -0.51 14.31
CA LEU A 19 0.72 -0.66 15.17
C LEU A 19 0.99 -0.22 16.62
N ASP A 20 2.15 -0.53 17.16
CA ASP A 20 2.53 -0.16 18.52
C ASP A 20 2.67 1.36 18.67
N LEU A 21 3.32 2.02 17.71
CA LEU A 21 3.56 3.47 17.75
C LEU A 21 2.32 4.30 17.40
N HIS A 22 1.53 3.86 16.42
CA HIS A 22 0.50 4.69 15.80
C HIS A 22 -0.93 4.24 16.08
N ASN A 23 -1.14 2.98 16.51
CA ASN A 23 -2.46 2.39 16.81
C ASN A 23 -2.62 1.99 18.28
N GLY A 24 -1.70 2.38 19.16
CA GLY A 24 -1.72 2.01 20.58
C GLY A 24 -1.67 0.50 20.81
N GLY A 25 -0.95 -0.24 19.95
CA GLY A 25 -0.81 -1.69 20.01
C GLY A 25 -2.04 -2.49 19.54
N LYS A 26 -3.11 -1.81 19.10
CA LYS A 26 -4.31 -2.49 18.57
C LYS A 26 -4.03 -3.11 17.22
N GLU A 27 -4.79 -4.16 16.89
CA GLU A 27 -4.64 -4.91 15.63
C GLU A 27 -5.29 -4.20 14.43
N ILE A 28 -5.00 -4.69 13.22
CA ILE A 28 -5.68 -4.31 11.99
C ILE A 28 -7.11 -4.83 12.05
N GLU A 29 -8.09 -4.00 11.72
CA GLU A 29 -9.51 -4.35 11.70
C GLU A 29 -10.00 -4.76 10.30
N LEU A 30 -9.41 -4.18 9.25
CA LEU A 30 -9.80 -4.42 7.86
C LEU A 30 -8.59 -4.57 6.95
N ASP A 31 -8.59 -5.63 6.13
CA ASP A 31 -7.72 -5.79 4.97
C ASP A 31 -8.60 -6.08 3.74
N PRO A 32 -8.81 -5.10 2.86
CA PRO A 32 -9.65 -5.27 1.66
C PRO A 32 -8.90 -5.82 0.45
N MET A 33 -7.63 -6.18 0.61
CA MET A 33 -6.76 -6.76 -0.42
C MET A 33 -6.00 -7.97 0.12
N TYR A 34 -6.72 -8.81 0.88
CA TYR A 34 -6.19 -9.87 1.74
C TYR A 34 -5.33 -10.91 1.02
N ASN A 35 -5.65 -11.25 -0.22
CA ASN A 35 -4.95 -12.26 -1.01
C ASN A 35 -4.78 -13.56 -0.19
N LYS A 36 -3.55 -14.01 0.03
CA LYS A 36 -3.21 -15.21 0.83
C LYS A 36 -2.96 -14.91 2.31
N GLY A 37 -3.16 -13.68 2.74
CA GLY A 37 -2.95 -13.27 4.13
C GLY A 37 -1.49 -13.37 4.60
N MET A 38 -0.54 -13.05 3.71
CA MET A 38 0.89 -13.24 4.00
C MET A 38 1.43 -12.34 5.11
N PHE A 39 0.74 -11.23 5.45
CA PHE A 39 1.07 -10.39 6.60
C PHE A 39 0.80 -11.06 7.95
N TYR A 40 -0.17 -11.98 7.99
CA TYR A 40 -0.76 -12.49 9.22
C TYR A 40 -0.12 -13.82 9.64
N LYS A 41 0.99 -13.70 10.35
CA LYS A 41 1.74 -14.84 10.90
C LYS A 41 1.89 -14.66 12.43
N ALA A 42 3.10 -14.89 12.96
CA ALA A 42 3.31 -14.92 14.41
C ALA A 42 3.02 -13.60 15.14
N LEU A 43 3.38 -12.45 14.55
CA LEU A 43 3.32 -11.15 15.22
C LEU A 43 2.06 -10.33 14.91
N ILE A 44 1.35 -10.67 13.84
CA ILE A 44 0.20 -9.90 13.35
C ILE A 44 -1.01 -10.82 13.25
N LYS A 45 -2.08 -10.49 13.97
CA LYS A 45 -3.34 -11.24 13.92
C LYS A 45 -4.09 -10.98 12.63
N LYS A 46 -4.78 -12.00 12.13
CA LYS A 46 -5.71 -11.85 11.00
C LYS A 46 -6.82 -10.86 11.36
N PRO A 47 -7.10 -9.87 10.48
CA PRO A 47 -8.18 -8.93 10.74
C PRO A 47 -9.54 -9.64 10.67
N PRO A 48 -10.54 -9.17 11.44
CA PRO A 48 -11.88 -9.72 11.39
C PRO A 48 -12.56 -9.47 10.02
N LEU A 49 -12.29 -8.34 9.40
CA LEU A 49 -12.83 -7.97 8.08
C LEU A 49 -11.76 -8.17 7.01
N ARG A 50 -11.99 -9.13 6.13
CA ARG A 50 -11.08 -9.49 5.04
C ARG A 50 -11.85 -9.55 3.74
N TYR A 51 -11.41 -8.79 2.75
CA TYR A 51 -11.98 -8.81 1.41
C TYR A 51 -10.88 -9.02 0.37
N ASP A 52 -11.24 -9.51 -0.78
CA ASP A 52 -10.38 -9.56 -1.96
C ASP A 52 -11.24 -9.64 -3.21
N ILE A 53 -10.84 -8.95 -4.27
CA ILE A 53 -11.55 -8.95 -5.54
C ILE A 53 -11.56 -10.32 -6.22
N ASN A 54 -10.64 -11.20 -5.84
CA ASN A 54 -10.49 -12.55 -6.37
C ASN A 54 -10.77 -13.65 -5.32
N ALA A 55 -11.40 -13.31 -4.18
CA ALA A 55 -11.55 -14.24 -3.06
C ALA A 55 -12.17 -15.58 -3.47
N GLU A 56 -13.30 -15.57 -4.18
CA GLU A 56 -13.98 -16.78 -4.63
C GLU A 56 -13.18 -17.55 -5.68
N SER A 57 -12.68 -16.86 -6.71
CA SER A 57 -11.94 -17.48 -7.82
C SER A 57 -10.61 -18.09 -7.41
N LYS A 58 -10.01 -17.60 -6.32
CA LYS A 58 -8.73 -18.08 -5.76
C LYS A 58 -8.89 -18.87 -4.47
N ASN A 59 -10.12 -19.00 -3.96
CA ASN A 59 -10.42 -19.66 -2.69
C ASN A 59 -9.59 -19.09 -1.52
N TYR A 60 -9.57 -17.77 -1.40
CA TYR A 60 -8.92 -17.09 -0.29
C TYR A 60 -9.81 -17.08 0.96
N ASP A 61 -9.21 -17.02 2.13
CA ASP A 61 -9.90 -16.84 3.43
C ASP A 61 -10.39 -15.39 3.58
N ALA A 62 -11.19 -14.93 2.64
CA ALA A 62 -11.71 -13.56 2.53
C ALA A 62 -13.07 -13.56 1.85
N ILE A 63 -13.81 -12.47 2.03
CA ILE A 63 -15.09 -12.22 1.35
C ILE A 63 -14.80 -11.60 -0.02
N GLN A 64 -15.54 -12.02 -1.05
CA GLN A 64 -15.46 -11.38 -2.37
C GLN A 64 -15.89 -9.92 -2.27
N GLY A 65 -15.02 -8.99 -2.72
CA GLY A 65 -15.34 -7.57 -2.69
C GLY A 65 -14.28 -6.70 -3.33
N ASP A 66 -14.71 -5.53 -3.80
CA ASP A 66 -13.83 -4.52 -4.37
C ASP A 66 -13.41 -3.52 -3.27
N ALA A 67 -12.09 -3.36 -3.08
CA ALA A 67 -11.52 -2.45 -2.10
C ALA A 67 -11.90 -0.96 -2.32
N ALA A 68 -12.36 -0.60 -3.52
CA ALA A 68 -12.86 0.73 -3.84
C ALA A 68 -14.36 0.94 -3.52
N SER A 69 -15.08 -0.14 -3.13
CA SER A 69 -16.52 -0.07 -2.83
C SER A 69 -16.94 -1.24 -1.95
N LEU A 70 -16.77 -1.11 -0.63
CA LEU A 70 -17.09 -2.17 0.33
C LEU A 70 -18.46 -1.97 0.97
N PRO A 71 -19.20 -3.06 1.25
CA PRO A 71 -20.50 -3.01 1.92
C PRO A 71 -20.37 -2.77 3.44
N LEU A 72 -19.61 -1.76 3.82
CA LEU A 72 -19.37 -1.40 5.21
C LEU A 72 -19.85 0.03 5.49
N PRO A 73 -20.36 0.31 6.71
CA PRO A 73 -20.80 1.65 7.07
C PRO A 73 -19.64 2.67 7.09
N ASP A 74 -19.97 3.93 6.86
CA ASP A 74 -19.04 5.05 7.07
C ASP A 74 -18.52 5.07 8.51
N ASN A 75 -17.27 5.48 8.69
CA ASN A 75 -16.65 5.65 10.01
C ASN A 75 -16.77 4.40 10.91
N SER A 76 -16.67 3.20 10.34
CA SER A 76 -16.84 1.93 11.07
C SER A 76 -15.52 1.28 11.46
N VAL A 77 -14.40 1.59 10.80
CA VAL A 77 -13.12 0.92 10.93
C VAL A 77 -12.10 1.80 11.65
N GLY A 78 -11.37 1.24 12.62
CA GLY A 78 -10.33 1.96 13.36
C GLY A 78 -8.95 1.88 12.73
N CYS A 79 -8.60 0.74 12.12
CA CYS A 79 -7.30 0.52 11.48
C CYS A 79 -7.45 -0.39 10.27
N MET A 80 -6.86 -0.01 9.14
CA MET A 80 -6.83 -0.83 7.93
C MET A 80 -5.47 -0.81 7.24
N ILE A 81 -5.21 -1.86 6.44
CA ILE A 81 -4.01 -1.98 5.62
C ILE A 81 -4.39 -2.13 4.14
N LEU A 82 -3.60 -1.52 3.26
CA LEU A 82 -3.72 -1.63 1.81
C LEU A 82 -2.39 -2.09 1.21
N ASP A 83 -2.41 -3.12 0.37
CA ASP A 83 -1.25 -3.61 -0.42
C ASP A 83 -1.66 -3.81 -1.90
N PRO A 84 -2.01 -2.73 -2.62
CA PRO A 84 -2.41 -2.82 -4.01
C PRO A 84 -1.23 -3.24 -4.91
N PRO A 85 -1.51 -3.83 -6.08
CA PRO A 85 -0.49 -4.05 -7.09
C PRO A 85 0.23 -2.73 -7.44
N PHE A 86 1.55 -2.76 -7.54
CA PHE A 86 2.35 -1.55 -7.81
C PHE A 86 2.98 -1.54 -9.22
N MET A 87 2.81 -2.62 -9.99
CA MET A 87 3.36 -2.76 -11.34
C MET A 87 2.28 -2.49 -12.38
N PHE A 88 2.70 -1.89 -13.50
CA PHE A 88 1.86 -1.67 -14.68
C PHE A 88 2.69 -1.82 -15.96
N GLY A 89 1.99 -2.07 -17.09
CA GLY A 89 2.62 -2.26 -18.39
C GLY A 89 3.07 -3.72 -18.62
N THR A 90 3.06 -4.12 -19.88
CA THR A 90 3.41 -5.49 -20.29
C THR A 90 4.77 -5.58 -20.98
N HIS A 91 5.62 -4.58 -20.84
CA HIS A 91 6.87 -4.44 -21.62
C HIS A 91 7.73 -5.69 -21.57
N GLY A 92 7.70 -6.45 -22.68
CA GLY A 92 8.56 -7.61 -22.93
C GLY A 92 8.24 -8.88 -22.15
N GLN A 93 7.21 -8.88 -21.30
CA GLN A 93 6.80 -10.07 -20.57
C GLN A 93 5.62 -10.76 -21.26
N THR A 94 5.80 -12.02 -21.65
CA THR A 94 4.69 -12.83 -22.15
C THR A 94 3.65 -13.03 -21.06
N LYS A 95 2.35 -13.12 -21.43
CA LYS A 95 1.23 -13.41 -20.50
C LYS A 95 1.49 -14.63 -19.58
N ASN A 96 2.44 -15.46 -19.91
CA ASN A 96 2.85 -16.67 -19.19
C ASN A 96 4.04 -16.49 -18.25
N SER A 97 4.58 -15.28 -18.07
CA SER A 97 5.69 -15.05 -17.14
C SER A 97 5.31 -15.43 -15.70
N VAL A 98 6.28 -15.90 -14.91
CA VAL A 98 6.08 -16.26 -13.50
C VAL A 98 5.59 -15.05 -12.70
N MET A 99 5.98 -13.83 -13.08
CA MET A 99 5.55 -12.59 -12.47
C MET A 99 4.05 -12.33 -12.69
N ASN A 100 3.56 -12.46 -13.94
CA ASN A 100 2.14 -12.29 -14.27
C ASN A 100 1.24 -13.35 -13.62
N LYS A 101 1.78 -14.54 -13.33
CA LYS A 101 1.05 -15.59 -12.61
C LYS A 101 0.99 -15.36 -11.09
N ARG A 102 1.95 -14.64 -10.52
CA ARG A 102 2.05 -14.40 -9.08
C ARG A 102 1.40 -13.13 -8.62
N TYR A 103 1.41 -12.09 -9.44
CA TYR A 103 0.97 -10.75 -9.08
C TYR A 103 -0.07 -10.26 -10.08
N THR A 104 -1.13 -9.66 -9.57
CA THR A 104 -2.02 -8.84 -10.38
C THR A 104 -1.24 -7.60 -10.82
N MET A 105 -1.28 -7.27 -12.10
CA MET A 105 -0.65 -6.09 -12.67
C MET A 105 -1.71 -5.27 -13.38
N PHE A 106 -1.52 -3.97 -13.39
CA PHE A 106 -2.31 -3.09 -14.23
C PHE A 106 -1.77 -3.10 -15.66
N ASP A 107 -2.63 -2.99 -16.64
CA ASP A 107 -2.20 -2.88 -18.03
C ASP A 107 -1.59 -1.51 -18.34
N THR A 108 -2.12 -0.46 -17.69
CA THR A 108 -1.69 0.92 -17.89
C THR A 108 -1.45 1.66 -16.56
N PHE A 109 -0.74 2.79 -16.66
CA PHE A 109 -0.57 3.71 -15.54
C PHE A 109 -1.90 4.33 -15.08
N GLU A 110 -2.81 4.61 -16.03
CA GLU A 110 -4.13 5.16 -15.74
C GLU A 110 -4.95 4.21 -14.85
N GLN A 111 -4.94 2.91 -15.12
CA GLN A 111 -5.59 1.92 -14.28
C GLN A 111 -4.99 1.86 -12.86
N LEU A 112 -3.65 1.92 -12.75
CA LEU A 112 -2.99 2.05 -11.46
C LEU A 112 -3.44 3.32 -10.73
N LYS A 113 -3.46 4.46 -11.41
CA LYS A 113 -3.88 5.74 -10.86
C LYS A 113 -5.33 5.70 -10.38
N GLU A 114 -6.24 5.16 -11.16
CA GLU A 114 -7.66 5.00 -10.78
C GLU A 114 -7.80 4.17 -9.50
N CYS A 115 -7.13 3.03 -9.44
CA CYS A 115 -7.09 2.18 -8.25
C CYS A 115 -6.51 2.93 -7.03
N TYR A 116 -5.39 3.61 -7.20
CA TYR A 116 -4.67 4.32 -6.13
C TYR A 116 -5.34 5.64 -5.69
N ILE A 117 -6.37 6.08 -6.39
CA ILE A 117 -7.28 7.15 -5.96
C ILE A 117 -8.56 6.56 -5.36
N GLY A 118 -9.16 5.56 -6.00
CA GLY A 118 -10.42 4.95 -5.57
C GLY A 118 -10.32 4.28 -4.20
N ILE A 119 -9.28 3.46 -4.00
CA ILE A 119 -9.10 2.73 -2.73
C ILE A 119 -8.87 3.66 -1.53
N PRO A 120 -7.98 4.67 -1.57
CA PRO A 120 -7.87 5.63 -0.47
C PRO A 120 -9.12 6.46 -0.24
N THR A 121 -9.89 6.77 -1.28
CA THR A 121 -11.18 7.46 -1.13
C THR A 121 -12.16 6.63 -0.32
N GLU A 122 -12.29 5.34 -0.64
CA GLU A 122 -13.11 4.40 0.11
C GLU A 122 -12.56 4.19 1.53
N ALA A 123 -11.25 4.06 1.69
CA ALA A 123 -10.60 3.98 2.99
C ALA A 123 -10.92 5.19 3.87
N TYR A 124 -10.92 6.40 3.27
CA TYR A 124 -11.29 7.61 3.99
C TYR A 124 -12.75 7.59 4.44
N ARG A 125 -13.67 7.08 3.63
CA ARG A 125 -15.08 6.90 4.01
C ARG A 125 -15.21 5.96 5.21
N LEU A 126 -14.55 4.80 5.15
CA LEU A 126 -14.69 3.71 6.12
C LEU A 126 -14.02 4.01 7.47
N LEU A 127 -12.89 4.70 7.46
CA LEU A 127 -12.13 4.96 8.68
C LEU A 127 -12.87 5.91 9.62
N LYS A 128 -12.82 5.60 10.90
CA LYS A 128 -13.21 6.50 11.99
C LYS A 128 -12.32 7.74 12.02
N ARG A 129 -12.78 8.82 12.66
CA ARG A 129 -11.90 9.95 12.97
C ARG A 129 -10.70 9.46 13.79
N ASN A 130 -9.51 9.89 13.41
CA ASN A 130 -8.21 9.43 13.93
C ASN A 130 -7.91 7.94 13.61
N GLY A 131 -8.70 7.30 12.75
CA GLY A 131 -8.42 5.96 12.27
C GLY A 131 -7.15 5.91 11.43
N LEU A 132 -6.48 4.75 11.45
CA LEU A 132 -5.18 4.53 10.85
C LEU A 132 -5.32 3.80 9.52
N LEU A 133 -4.70 4.35 8.48
CA LEU A 133 -4.46 3.68 7.20
C LEU A 133 -2.96 3.36 7.08
N ILE A 134 -2.64 2.09 6.91
CA ILE A 134 -1.30 1.61 6.53
C ILE A 134 -1.35 1.30 5.03
N PHE A 135 -0.56 2.01 4.22
CA PHE A 135 -0.55 1.84 2.77
C PHE A 135 0.83 1.39 2.30
N LYS A 136 0.93 0.14 1.86
CA LYS A 136 2.16 -0.41 1.29
C LYS A 136 2.26 -0.10 -0.19
N CYS A 137 3.41 0.35 -0.64
CA CYS A 137 3.70 0.58 -2.05
C CYS A 137 5.18 0.39 -2.36
N GLN A 138 5.51 0.30 -3.64
CA GLN A 138 6.88 0.21 -4.12
C GLN A 138 7.05 1.05 -5.37
N ASP A 139 8.21 1.70 -5.49
CA ASP A 139 8.59 2.36 -6.74
C ASP A 139 8.83 1.33 -7.84
N TYR A 140 8.40 1.65 -9.02
CA TYR A 140 8.48 0.77 -10.17
C TYR A 140 9.37 1.36 -11.26
N THR A 141 10.20 0.52 -11.87
CA THR A 141 11.08 0.93 -12.97
C THR A 141 10.88 -0.01 -14.16
N ASP A 142 10.42 0.58 -15.24
CA ASP A 142 10.31 -0.05 -16.55
C ASP A 142 10.73 0.96 -17.64
N GLY A 143 12.01 0.96 -18.00
CA GLY A 143 12.59 1.99 -18.84
C GLY A 143 12.66 3.39 -18.20
N LYS A 144 11.63 3.78 -17.46
CA LYS A 144 11.55 4.97 -16.61
C LYS A 144 11.18 4.58 -15.18
N THR A 145 11.59 5.37 -14.21
CA THR A 145 11.22 5.13 -12.80
C THR A 145 9.99 5.96 -12.46
N THR A 146 8.96 5.28 -11.95
CA THR A 146 7.79 5.91 -11.33
C THR A 146 7.99 5.91 -9.82
N MET A 147 8.02 7.09 -9.23
CA MET A 147 8.11 7.30 -7.78
C MET A 147 6.74 7.11 -7.14
N THR A 148 6.29 5.85 -7.09
CA THR A 148 4.94 5.48 -6.65
C THR A 148 4.64 5.95 -5.23
N HIS A 149 5.64 5.90 -4.34
CA HIS A 149 5.47 6.36 -2.96
C HIS A 149 5.12 7.85 -2.86
N CYS A 150 5.68 8.71 -3.73
CA CYS A 150 5.32 10.13 -3.78
C CYS A 150 3.88 10.31 -4.29
N LEU A 151 3.48 9.54 -5.31
CA LEU A 151 2.12 9.60 -5.85
C LEU A 151 1.08 9.14 -4.82
N VAL A 152 1.36 8.07 -4.07
CA VAL A 152 0.51 7.59 -2.98
C VAL A 152 0.29 8.69 -1.95
N TRP A 153 1.36 9.35 -1.51
CA TRP A 153 1.26 10.47 -0.59
C TRP A 153 0.36 11.58 -1.12
N MET A 154 0.60 12.04 -2.36
CA MET A 154 -0.19 13.10 -2.99
C MET A 154 -1.68 12.73 -3.10
N TRP A 155 -1.98 11.51 -3.55
CA TRP A 155 -3.37 11.07 -3.72
C TRP A 155 -4.08 10.88 -2.39
N ALA A 156 -3.43 10.28 -1.40
CA ALA A 156 -4.01 10.09 -0.07
C ALA A 156 -4.31 11.45 0.60
N VAL A 157 -3.38 12.42 0.49
CA VAL A 157 -3.60 13.77 1.04
C VAL A 157 -4.75 14.49 0.31
N LYS A 158 -4.88 14.32 -1.01
CA LYS A 158 -6.04 14.84 -1.76
C LYS A 158 -7.37 14.22 -1.30
N CYS A 159 -7.37 12.98 -0.81
CA CYS A 159 -8.55 12.35 -0.19
C CYS A 159 -8.84 12.87 1.23
N GLY A 160 -7.99 13.69 1.82
CA GLY A 160 -8.16 14.26 3.16
C GLY A 160 -7.34 13.58 4.27
N PHE A 161 -6.47 12.65 3.93
CA PHE A 161 -5.57 12.01 4.89
C PHE A 161 -4.44 12.94 5.32
N TYR A 162 -4.04 12.81 6.57
CA TYR A 162 -2.79 13.33 7.10
C TYR A 162 -1.71 12.25 7.05
N ALA A 163 -0.58 12.55 6.41
CA ALA A 163 0.59 11.65 6.37
C ALA A 163 1.34 11.78 7.71
N LYS A 164 1.21 10.78 8.55
CA LYS A 164 1.73 10.78 9.92
C LYS A 164 3.18 10.32 10.00
N ASP A 165 3.53 9.30 9.20
CA ASP A 165 4.87 8.69 9.20
C ASP A 165 5.09 7.84 7.94
N ILE A 166 6.34 7.35 7.77
CA ILE A 166 6.71 6.41 6.72
C ILE A 166 7.73 5.40 7.25
N ALA A 167 7.51 4.11 6.97
CA ALA A 167 8.49 3.07 7.23
C ALA A 167 9.00 2.46 5.92
N ILE A 168 10.24 2.01 5.91
CA ILE A 168 10.91 1.38 4.77
C ILE A 168 11.20 -0.07 5.13
N LEU A 169 10.71 -0.99 4.31
CA LEU A 169 11.02 -2.40 4.43
C LEU A 169 11.96 -2.81 3.30
N ASN A 170 13.19 -3.19 3.65
CA ASN A 170 14.15 -3.75 2.71
C ASN A 170 14.06 -5.28 2.72
N LEU A 171 13.56 -5.84 1.64
CA LEU A 171 13.53 -7.29 1.44
C LEU A 171 14.68 -7.71 0.55
N PRO A 172 15.50 -8.70 0.95
CA PRO A 172 16.54 -9.23 0.09
C PRO A 172 15.89 -9.85 -1.15
N ILE A 173 16.08 -9.20 -2.30
CA ILE A 173 15.60 -9.71 -3.58
C ILE A 173 16.48 -10.90 -3.96
N ALA A 174 15.87 -12.06 -4.21
CA ALA A 174 16.55 -13.15 -4.90
C ALA A 174 17.12 -12.60 -6.22
N LYS A 175 18.42 -12.73 -6.40
CA LYS A 175 19.14 -12.21 -7.58
C LYS A 175 18.60 -12.88 -8.85
N VAL A 176 17.68 -12.22 -9.54
CA VAL A 176 17.39 -12.57 -10.93
C VAL A 176 18.52 -11.95 -11.77
N TYR A 177 19.54 -12.74 -12.03
CA TYR A 177 20.67 -12.34 -12.85
C TYR A 177 20.34 -12.67 -14.32
N ASN A 178 20.02 -11.65 -15.09
CA ASN A 178 20.01 -11.76 -16.54
C ASN A 178 21.35 -11.22 -17.07
N GLY A 179 22.32 -12.11 -17.27
CA GLY A 179 23.72 -11.78 -17.53
C GLY A 179 24.00 -11.01 -18.83
N SER A 180 22.97 -10.75 -19.65
CA SER A 180 23.14 -10.12 -20.95
C SER A 180 22.80 -8.63 -21.02
N LEU A 181 22.19 -8.04 -19.99
CA LEU A 181 21.74 -6.65 -20.02
C LEU A 181 22.52 -5.76 -19.04
N ARG A 182 23.10 -4.67 -19.56
CA ARG A 182 23.72 -3.64 -18.73
C ARG A 182 22.64 -2.99 -17.84
N GLN A 183 22.86 -3.00 -16.52
CA GLN A 183 21.99 -2.33 -15.58
C GLN A 183 22.01 -0.81 -15.82
N ARG A 184 20.83 -0.20 -15.99
CA ARG A 184 20.66 1.24 -16.24
C ARG A 184 20.05 1.99 -15.03
N HIS A 185 19.39 1.27 -14.12
CA HIS A 185 18.71 1.83 -12.95
C HIS A 185 19.08 1.06 -11.69
N LEU A 186 19.00 1.70 -10.54
CA LEU A 186 19.12 1.04 -9.25
C LEU A 186 17.95 0.07 -9.06
N ARG A 187 18.23 -1.14 -8.58
CA ARG A 187 17.19 -2.13 -8.27
C ARG A 187 16.44 -1.72 -7.03
N LYS A 188 15.11 -1.75 -7.12
CA LYS A 188 14.22 -1.48 -6.00
C LYS A 188 14.10 -2.75 -5.16
N SER A 189 14.81 -2.82 -4.03
CA SER A 189 14.78 -3.95 -3.08
C SER A 189 13.93 -3.65 -1.85
N HIS A 190 13.32 -2.49 -1.81
CA HIS A 190 12.55 -2.00 -0.67
C HIS A 190 11.15 -1.60 -1.10
N CYS A 191 10.23 -1.64 -0.16
CA CYS A 191 8.92 -1.03 -0.26
C CYS A 191 8.71 -0.04 0.87
N TYR A 192 7.69 0.77 0.72
CA TYR A 192 7.31 1.81 1.66
C TYR A 192 5.98 1.43 2.31
N TYR A 193 5.87 1.70 3.62
CA TYR A 193 4.65 1.68 4.38
C TYR A 193 4.34 3.11 4.79
N TRP A 194 3.43 3.75 4.07
CA TRP A 194 2.88 5.03 4.48
C TRP A 194 1.91 4.83 5.63
N ILE A 195 2.01 5.67 6.63
CA ILE A 195 1.12 5.72 7.78
C ILE A 195 0.31 6.99 7.70
N PHE A 196 -0.99 6.85 7.38
CA PHE A 196 -1.93 7.95 7.29
C PHE A 196 -2.96 7.90 8.40
N THR A 197 -3.53 9.04 8.75
CA THR A 197 -4.66 9.12 9.67
C THR A 197 -5.78 9.99 9.09
N LYS A 198 -7.04 9.57 9.34
CA LYS A 198 -8.21 10.37 9.01
C LYS A 198 -8.40 11.46 10.04
N GLY A 199 -8.26 12.72 9.63
CA GLY A 199 -8.27 13.86 10.55
C GLY A 199 -6.91 14.00 11.22
N GLY A 200 -6.22 15.00 10.87
CA GLY A 200 -4.96 15.49 11.39
C GLY A 200 -4.84 16.93 10.94
N CYS A 201 -4.00 17.67 11.58
CA CYS A 201 -3.73 19.04 11.19
C CYS A 201 -2.26 19.17 10.89
N ASP A 202 -1.91 19.39 9.64
CA ASP A 202 -0.60 19.88 9.28
C ASP A 202 -0.50 21.37 9.59
N LYS A 203 0.61 21.79 10.17
CA LYS A 203 0.96 23.22 10.24
C LYS A 203 1.18 23.83 8.85
N PHE A 204 1.43 22.98 7.84
CA PHE A 204 1.53 23.33 6.44
C PHE A 204 0.52 22.46 5.69
N THR A 205 -0.56 23.04 5.25
CA THR A 205 -1.49 22.29 4.43
C THR A 205 -0.79 21.98 3.10
N VAL A 206 -0.67 20.70 2.77
CA VAL A 206 -0.20 20.25 1.45
C VAL A 206 -1.02 20.92 0.33
N ALA A 207 -2.27 21.29 0.62
CA ALA A 207 -3.08 22.14 -0.24
C ALA A 207 -2.39 23.51 -0.54
N GLU A 208 -1.66 24.08 0.38
CA GLU A 208 -0.90 25.32 0.14
C GLU A 208 0.35 25.07 -0.71
N ILE A 209 1.02 23.94 -0.50
CA ILE A 209 2.17 23.53 -1.31
C ILE A 209 1.73 23.19 -2.74
N LEU A 210 0.57 22.53 -2.89
CA LEU A 210 0.05 22.10 -4.19
C LEU A 210 -0.70 23.20 -4.94
N LYS A 211 -1.12 24.31 -4.33
CA LYS A 211 -1.74 25.47 -5.00
C LYS A 211 -0.83 26.12 -6.04
N GLY A 212 0.48 25.88 -5.98
CA GLY A 212 1.44 26.35 -6.97
C GLY A 212 1.73 25.36 -8.11
N THR A 213 1.16 24.14 -8.07
CA THR A 213 1.50 23.04 -9.01
C THR A 213 0.36 22.67 -9.97
N ASP A 214 -0.73 23.43 -10.02
CA ASP A 214 -1.84 23.19 -10.95
C ASP A 214 -1.47 23.42 -12.43
N ASN A 215 -0.22 23.85 -12.71
CA ASN A 215 0.34 24.10 -14.03
C ASN A 215 1.52 23.18 -14.39
N ILE A 216 1.74 22.06 -13.69
CA ILE A 216 2.77 21.07 -14.04
C ILE A 216 2.14 19.77 -14.52
#